data_1b551e21fdb852166e8121086a05255e
#
_entry.id   1b551e21fdb852166e8121086a05255e
#
_cell.length_a   1.000
_cell.length_b   1.000
_cell.length_c   1.000
_cell.angle_alpha   90.00
_cell.angle_beta   90.00
_cell.angle_gamma   90.00
#
_symmetry.space_group_name_H-M   'P 1'
#
loop_
_entity.id
_entity.type
_entity.pdbx_description
1 polymer ?
#
loop_
_entity_poly.entity_id
_entity_poly.type
_entity_poly.pdbx_seq_one_letter_code
_entity_poly.pdbx_strand_id
1 'polypeptide(L)'
;MVDTGSGDPTLIFLHYWGGSARTWSSVVRLLEPKFRCIAYDQRGWGSSDAPSDGYHLKNLADDAYLLIQTLGMKQYVLVGHSMGGKVAQLLASQRPVGLEALVLLAPASPFPQHIPEEARQAQLHAYDSRETALAAIDFLTVRRPDDATVEQLLQDSLAGSPAAKRAWPTIAAYEDISSQVNNIAVPTLLLVGDQDRQDPVQLQQRETLPSIANARLEILPDCGHLIPIDQPAAMATAVASFLHSLRNRGS
;
A
#
# COMPACT_ATOMS: atom_id res chain seq x y z
N MET A 1 -13.78 3.60 -6.70
CA MET A 1 -13.80 2.60 -5.61
C MET A 1 -14.39 1.30 -6.13
N VAL A 2 -13.80 0.16 -5.75
CA VAL A 2 -14.31 -1.21 -5.96
C VAL A 2 -14.78 -1.74 -4.61
N ASP A 3 -15.95 -2.36 -4.55
CA ASP A 3 -16.48 -3.04 -3.36
C ASP A 3 -17.16 -4.34 -3.82
N THR A 4 -16.65 -5.49 -3.38
CA THR A 4 -17.20 -6.81 -3.75
C THR A 4 -18.44 -7.21 -2.94
N GLY A 5 -18.82 -6.43 -1.94
CA GLY A 5 -20.08 -6.50 -1.21
C GLY A 5 -20.22 -7.58 -0.14
N SER A 6 -19.44 -8.68 -0.20
CA SER A 6 -19.60 -9.80 0.74
C SER A 6 -18.27 -10.45 1.11
N GLY A 7 -18.27 -11.22 2.20
CA GLY A 7 -17.10 -11.92 2.75
C GLY A 7 -16.63 -11.33 4.08
N ASP A 8 -15.91 -12.13 4.86
CA ASP A 8 -15.47 -11.79 6.20
C ASP A 8 -14.05 -12.35 6.47
N PRO A 9 -13.12 -11.53 6.99
CA PRO A 9 -13.22 -10.08 7.24
C PRO A 9 -13.26 -9.24 5.97
N THR A 10 -13.59 -7.94 6.12
CA THR A 10 -13.46 -6.96 5.04
C THR A 10 -11.99 -6.54 4.90
N LEU A 11 -11.45 -6.61 3.68
CA LEU A 11 -10.10 -6.12 3.36
C LEU A 11 -10.20 -4.73 2.72
N ILE A 12 -9.45 -3.76 3.26
CA ILE A 12 -9.42 -2.37 2.78
C ILE A 12 -8.04 -2.08 2.21
N PHE A 13 -7.98 -1.76 0.93
CA PHE A 13 -6.75 -1.64 0.17
C PHE A 13 -6.36 -0.19 -0.08
N LEU A 14 -5.14 0.18 0.35
CA LEU A 14 -4.51 1.48 0.14
C LEU A 14 -3.36 1.33 -0.86
N HIS A 15 -3.49 1.94 -2.03
CA HIS A 15 -2.53 1.80 -3.12
C HIS A 15 -1.23 2.59 -2.90
N TYR A 16 -0.19 2.28 -3.71
CA TYR A 16 1.10 2.97 -3.74
C TYR A 16 0.98 4.36 -4.40
N TRP A 17 2.02 5.18 -4.27
CA TRP A 17 2.16 6.46 -4.96
C TRP A 17 2.24 6.25 -6.47
N GLY A 18 1.30 6.78 -7.23
CA GLY A 18 1.14 6.53 -8.66
C GLY A 18 0.15 5.42 -9.01
N GLY A 19 -0.42 4.74 -8.00
CA GLY A 19 -1.45 3.71 -8.19
C GLY A 19 -2.87 4.24 -8.12
N SER A 20 -3.81 3.32 -8.20
CA SER A 20 -5.25 3.51 -8.03
C SER A 20 -5.90 2.27 -7.42
N ALA A 21 -7.22 2.29 -7.24
CA ALA A 21 -7.99 1.09 -6.88
C ALA A 21 -7.76 -0.06 -7.87
N ARG A 22 -7.48 0.24 -9.14
CA ARG A 22 -7.22 -0.76 -10.19
C ARG A 22 -5.94 -1.58 -9.98
N THR A 23 -4.97 -1.06 -9.21
CA THR A 23 -3.77 -1.79 -8.81
C THR A 23 -4.09 -3.15 -8.20
N TRP A 24 -5.25 -3.26 -7.55
CA TRP A 24 -5.67 -4.43 -6.79
C TRP A 24 -6.51 -5.43 -7.59
N SER A 25 -6.84 -5.14 -8.86
CA SER A 25 -7.84 -5.88 -9.65
C SER A 25 -7.58 -7.38 -9.70
N SER A 26 -6.33 -7.80 -9.93
CA SER A 26 -5.96 -9.23 -9.99
C SER A 26 -6.03 -9.90 -8.63
N VAL A 27 -5.60 -9.19 -7.58
CA VAL A 27 -5.63 -9.70 -6.20
C VAL A 27 -7.06 -9.79 -5.67
N VAL A 28 -7.88 -8.77 -5.92
CA VAL A 28 -9.30 -8.76 -5.53
C VAL A 28 -10.02 -9.97 -6.11
N ARG A 29 -9.87 -10.25 -7.40
CA ARG A 29 -10.48 -11.45 -8.03
C ARG A 29 -10.11 -12.78 -7.34
N LEU A 30 -8.92 -12.85 -6.75
CA LEU A 30 -8.46 -14.05 -6.05
C LEU A 30 -8.97 -14.13 -4.59
N LEU A 31 -9.23 -12.97 -3.98
CA LEU A 31 -9.64 -12.89 -2.57
C LEU A 31 -11.15 -12.78 -2.38
N GLU A 32 -11.88 -12.16 -3.32
CA GLU A 32 -13.33 -11.91 -3.24
C GLU A 32 -14.22 -13.16 -3.01
N PRO A 33 -13.82 -14.39 -3.38
CA PRO A 33 -14.60 -15.57 -3.03
C PRO A 33 -14.70 -15.84 -1.52
N LYS A 34 -13.80 -15.23 -0.72
CA LYS A 34 -13.71 -15.47 0.74
C LYS A 34 -13.85 -14.18 1.57
N PHE A 35 -13.45 -13.05 1.01
CA PHE A 35 -13.34 -11.79 1.72
C PHE A 35 -14.08 -10.68 0.97
N ARG A 36 -14.75 -9.81 1.69
CA ARG A 36 -15.17 -8.53 1.09
C ARG A 36 -13.93 -7.69 0.85
N CYS A 37 -13.74 -7.24 -0.39
CA CYS A 37 -12.61 -6.42 -0.80
C CYS A 37 -13.07 -5.01 -1.14
N ILE A 38 -12.47 -4.00 -0.52
CA ILE A 38 -12.73 -2.60 -0.81
C ILE A 38 -11.41 -1.95 -1.21
N ALA A 39 -11.30 -1.56 -2.47
CA ALA A 39 -10.20 -0.79 -2.99
C ALA A 39 -10.69 0.59 -3.44
N TYR A 40 -10.05 1.65 -2.97
CA TYR A 40 -10.43 3.01 -3.30
C TYR A 40 -9.23 3.81 -3.81
N ASP A 41 -9.52 4.84 -4.57
CA ASP A 41 -8.51 5.80 -5.01
C ASP A 41 -8.26 6.78 -3.86
N GLN A 42 -7.02 6.89 -3.40
CA GLN A 42 -6.65 7.89 -2.39
C GLN A 42 -6.77 9.30 -3.00
N ARG A 43 -6.95 10.34 -2.15
CA ARG A 43 -7.09 11.73 -2.63
C ARG A 43 -6.01 12.09 -3.67
N GLY A 44 -6.44 12.76 -4.72
CA GLY A 44 -5.57 13.19 -5.82
C GLY A 44 -5.25 12.12 -6.85
N TRP A 45 -5.77 10.89 -6.69
CA TRP A 45 -5.55 9.77 -7.60
C TRP A 45 -6.88 9.22 -8.13
N GLY A 46 -6.83 8.60 -9.31
CA GLY A 46 -7.98 7.95 -9.93
C GLY A 46 -9.18 8.88 -10.07
N SER A 47 -10.31 8.48 -9.49
CA SER A 47 -11.57 9.22 -9.52
C SER A 47 -11.89 9.99 -8.22
N SER A 48 -10.98 9.97 -7.25
CA SER A 48 -11.16 10.69 -5.99
C SER A 48 -10.90 12.19 -6.13
N ASP A 49 -11.45 12.97 -5.19
CA ASP A 49 -11.22 14.41 -5.13
C ASP A 49 -9.73 14.74 -5.10
N ALA A 50 -9.36 15.82 -5.79
CA ALA A 50 -7.99 16.29 -5.94
C ALA A 50 -7.83 17.70 -5.36
N PRO A 51 -7.83 17.86 -4.02
CA PRO A 51 -7.60 19.15 -3.40
C PRO A 51 -6.20 19.68 -3.73
N SER A 52 -6.03 21.00 -3.63
CA SER A 52 -4.73 21.66 -3.90
C SER A 52 -3.67 21.39 -2.83
N ASP A 53 -4.09 20.94 -1.64
CA ASP A 53 -3.25 20.69 -0.47
C ASP A 53 -3.81 19.53 0.39
N GLY A 54 -3.23 19.31 1.58
CA GLY A 54 -3.72 18.27 2.50
C GLY A 54 -3.25 16.88 2.15
N TYR A 55 -2.03 16.71 1.67
CA TYR A 55 -1.42 15.42 1.33
C TYR A 55 -0.41 14.91 2.36
N HIS A 56 -0.49 15.38 3.60
CA HIS A 56 0.24 14.80 4.72
C HIS A 56 -0.28 13.39 5.04
N LEU A 57 0.57 12.53 5.60
CA LEU A 57 0.17 11.16 6.00
C LEU A 57 -1.08 11.15 6.88
N LYS A 58 -1.19 12.14 7.80
CA LYS A 58 -2.36 12.26 8.64
C LYS A 58 -3.66 12.45 7.84
N ASN A 59 -3.64 13.28 6.80
CA ASN A 59 -4.83 13.51 5.98
C ASN A 59 -5.24 12.23 5.22
N LEU A 60 -4.26 11.50 4.67
CA LEU A 60 -4.50 10.23 3.99
C LEU A 60 -5.04 9.15 4.96
N ALA A 61 -4.53 9.12 6.18
CA ALA A 61 -5.03 8.21 7.22
C ALA A 61 -6.45 8.58 7.70
N ASP A 62 -6.73 9.88 7.84
CA ASP A 62 -8.06 10.38 8.19
C ASP A 62 -9.09 10.04 7.10
N ASP A 63 -8.74 10.14 5.81
CA ASP A 63 -9.61 9.71 4.69
C ASP A 63 -9.94 8.22 4.77
N ALA A 64 -8.92 7.39 4.98
CA ALA A 64 -9.11 5.95 5.12
C ALA A 64 -10.03 5.63 6.30
N TYR A 65 -9.83 6.30 7.44
CA TYR A 65 -10.68 6.13 8.62
C TYR A 65 -12.11 6.61 8.37
N LEU A 66 -12.29 7.75 7.72
CA LEU A 66 -13.62 8.28 7.37
C LEU A 66 -14.37 7.34 6.43
N LEU A 67 -13.68 6.75 5.45
CA LEU A 67 -14.27 5.73 4.57
C LEU A 67 -14.76 4.53 5.38
N ILE A 68 -13.94 4.00 6.31
CA ILE A 68 -14.28 2.89 7.19
C ILE A 68 -15.55 3.21 8.00
N GLN A 69 -15.60 4.41 8.59
CA GLN A 69 -16.76 4.86 9.39
C GLN A 69 -18.01 5.01 8.52
N THR A 70 -17.90 5.63 7.36
CA THR A 70 -19.01 5.88 6.43
C THR A 70 -19.63 4.57 5.92
N LEU A 71 -18.80 3.55 5.70
CA LEU A 71 -19.24 2.22 5.29
C LEU A 71 -19.71 1.34 6.47
N GLY A 72 -19.67 1.86 7.69
CA GLY A 72 -20.15 1.17 8.89
C GLY A 72 -19.38 -0.11 9.22
N MET A 73 -18.08 -0.17 8.92
CA MET A 73 -17.29 -1.38 9.12
C MET A 73 -17.00 -1.62 10.59
N LYS A 74 -17.40 -2.80 11.05
CA LYS A 74 -17.20 -3.22 12.45
C LYS A 74 -15.92 -4.03 12.63
N GLN A 75 -15.54 -4.80 11.61
CA GLN A 75 -14.35 -5.67 11.58
C GLN A 75 -13.71 -5.57 10.20
N TYR A 76 -12.41 -5.29 10.15
CA TYR A 76 -11.69 -5.10 8.90
C TYR A 76 -10.19 -5.33 9.07
N VAL A 77 -9.55 -5.53 7.94
CA VAL A 77 -8.09 -5.64 7.78
C VAL A 77 -7.62 -4.51 6.87
N LEU A 78 -6.58 -3.79 7.25
CA LEU A 78 -5.92 -2.84 6.37
C LEU A 78 -4.87 -3.56 5.53
N VAL A 79 -4.86 -3.29 4.24
CA VAL A 79 -3.87 -3.79 3.28
C VAL A 79 -3.24 -2.59 2.59
N GLY A 80 -2.03 -2.23 2.97
CA GLY A 80 -1.35 -1.04 2.47
C GLY A 80 -0.10 -1.38 1.66
N HIS A 81 0.07 -0.74 0.50
CA HIS A 81 1.21 -0.92 -0.36
C HIS A 81 2.06 0.35 -0.44
N SER A 82 3.38 0.26 -0.17
CA SER A 82 4.34 1.36 -0.31
C SER A 82 3.89 2.62 0.48
N MET A 83 3.59 3.74 -0.19
CA MET A 83 2.95 4.93 0.41
C MET A 83 1.70 4.55 1.20
N GLY A 84 0.77 3.78 0.60
CA GLY A 84 -0.43 3.29 1.29
C GLY A 84 -0.09 2.40 2.49
N GLY A 85 1.05 1.73 2.47
CA GLY A 85 1.61 0.99 3.60
C GLY A 85 2.01 1.90 4.76
N LYS A 86 2.64 3.05 4.49
CA LYS A 86 2.98 4.04 5.52
C LYS A 86 1.72 4.71 6.10
N VAL A 87 0.72 4.99 5.26
CA VAL A 87 -0.60 5.47 5.70
C VAL A 87 -1.29 4.45 6.60
N ALA A 88 -1.30 3.17 6.19
CA ALA A 88 -1.90 2.09 6.98
C ALA A 88 -1.19 1.88 8.33
N GLN A 89 0.14 2.01 8.38
CA GLN A 89 0.91 2.01 9.64
C GLN A 89 0.45 3.14 10.57
N LEU A 90 0.34 4.37 10.07
CA LEU A 90 -0.11 5.51 10.84
C LEU A 90 -1.54 5.30 11.36
N LEU A 91 -2.47 4.86 10.51
CA LEU A 91 -3.84 4.59 10.93
C LEU A 91 -3.90 3.47 11.98
N ALA A 92 -3.20 2.36 11.76
CA ALA A 92 -3.17 1.23 12.70
C ALA A 92 -2.57 1.61 14.06
N SER A 93 -1.60 2.53 14.09
CA SER A 93 -1.00 3.03 15.34
C SER A 93 -1.97 3.79 16.25
N GLN A 94 -3.05 4.33 15.67
CA GLN A 94 -4.14 4.99 16.39
C GLN A 94 -5.12 3.99 17.03
N ARG A 95 -4.94 2.69 16.80
CA ARG A 95 -5.78 1.59 17.31
C ARG A 95 -7.28 1.79 17.01
N PRO A 96 -7.67 2.01 15.76
CA PRO A 96 -9.06 2.23 15.42
C PRO A 96 -9.89 1.00 15.74
N VAL A 97 -11.12 1.23 16.23
CA VAL A 97 -12.03 0.16 16.60
C VAL A 97 -12.36 -0.70 15.38
N GLY A 98 -12.31 -2.02 15.56
CA GLY A 98 -12.62 -2.99 14.49
C GLY A 98 -11.45 -3.40 13.60
N LEU A 99 -10.26 -2.81 13.76
CA LEU A 99 -9.06 -3.28 13.06
C LEU A 99 -8.61 -4.61 13.66
N GLU A 100 -8.62 -5.69 12.86
CA GLU A 100 -8.25 -7.04 13.29
C GLU A 100 -6.81 -7.43 12.93
N ALA A 101 -6.34 -6.94 11.80
CA ALA A 101 -4.99 -7.23 11.31
C ALA A 101 -4.49 -6.15 10.35
N LEU A 102 -3.19 -6.12 10.13
CA LEU A 102 -2.50 -5.23 9.19
C LEU A 102 -1.68 -6.07 8.21
N VAL A 103 -1.83 -5.80 6.92
CA VAL A 103 -0.99 -6.36 5.85
C VAL A 103 -0.26 -5.22 5.16
N LEU A 104 1.05 -5.30 5.14
CA LEU A 104 1.94 -4.29 4.57
C LEU A 104 2.71 -4.91 3.40
N LEU A 105 2.56 -4.34 2.22
CA LEU A 105 3.21 -4.79 1.00
C LEU A 105 4.32 -3.79 0.65
N ALA A 106 5.58 -4.22 0.72
CA ALA A 106 6.72 -3.34 0.48
C ALA A 106 6.48 -1.94 1.04
N PRO A 107 6.10 -1.81 2.35
CA PRO A 107 5.68 -0.53 2.89
C PRO A 107 6.83 0.46 2.91
N ALA A 108 6.56 1.73 2.66
CA ALA A 108 7.53 2.76 2.97
C ALA A 108 7.82 2.77 4.48
N SER A 109 9.09 2.97 4.81
CA SER A 109 9.59 2.96 6.19
C SER A 109 8.82 3.94 7.09
N PRO A 110 8.59 3.60 8.38
CA PRO A 110 8.04 4.55 9.35
C PRO A 110 8.95 5.75 9.61
N PHE A 111 10.24 5.63 9.30
CA PHE A 111 11.21 6.72 9.40
C PHE A 111 11.14 7.66 8.18
N PRO A 112 11.70 8.89 8.24
CA PRO A 112 11.89 9.73 7.07
C PRO A 112 12.72 9.04 6.00
N GLN A 113 12.33 9.17 4.74
CA GLN A 113 13.17 8.67 3.65
C GLN A 113 14.49 9.42 3.57
N HIS A 114 15.58 8.67 3.43
CA HIS A 114 16.93 9.20 3.18
C HIS A 114 17.39 8.71 1.81
N ILE A 115 17.05 9.46 0.77
CA ILE A 115 17.45 9.18 -0.60
C ILE A 115 18.38 10.27 -1.13
N PRO A 116 19.33 9.94 -2.02
CA PRO A 116 20.15 10.93 -2.70
C PRO A 116 19.28 11.96 -3.46
N GLU A 117 19.78 13.19 -3.59
CA GLU A 117 19.05 14.26 -4.29
C GLU A 117 18.69 13.88 -5.74
N GLU A 118 19.56 13.17 -6.43
CA GLU A 118 19.29 12.68 -7.79
C GLU A 118 18.07 11.74 -7.81
N ALA A 119 17.98 10.80 -6.87
CA ALA A 119 16.81 9.90 -6.76
C ALA A 119 15.53 10.68 -6.39
N ARG A 120 15.63 11.71 -5.55
CA ARG A 120 14.52 12.60 -5.22
C ARG A 120 14.04 13.38 -6.46
N GLN A 121 14.96 13.90 -7.25
CA GLN A 121 14.61 14.57 -8.51
C GLN A 121 13.95 13.59 -9.51
N ALA A 122 14.45 12.36 -9.62
CA ALA A 122 13.81 11.35 -10.44
C ALA A 122 12.37 11.04 -9.99
N GLN A 123 12.14 10.95 -8.67
CA GLN A 123 10.77 10.79 -8.14
C GLN A 123 9.88 12.00 -8.45
N LEU A 124 10.38 13.23 -8.30
CA LEU A 124 9.61 14.45 -8.61
C LEU A 124 9.07 14.48 -10.05
N HIS A 125 9.78 13.84 -10.97
CA HIS A 125 9.45 13.83 -12.40
C HIS A 125 8.94 12.45 -12.90
N ALA A 126 8.78 11.47 -11.99
CA ALA A 126 8.44 10.10 -12.37
C ALA A 126 7.13 9.98 -13.16
N TYR A 127 6.17 10.88 -12.93
CA TYR A 127 4.85 10.83 -13.56
C TYR A 127 4.52 12.09 -14.37
N ASP A 128 5.55 12.78 -14.89
CA ASP A 128 5.37 13.97 -15.73
C ASP A 128 5.05 13.61 -17.18
N SER A 129 5.56 12.48 -17.65
CA SER A 129 5.36 12.01 -19.03
C SER A 129 5.17 10.49 -19.10
N ARG A 130 4.68 10.00 -20.23
CA ARG A 130 4.58 8.57 -20.49
C ARG A 130 5.94 7.86 -20.41
N GLU A 131 7.00 8.51 -20.88
CA GLU A 131 8.36 7.98 -20.86
C GLU A 131 8.87 7.79 -19.42
N THR A 132 8.75 8.82 -18.58
CA THR A 132 9.19 8.77 -17.18
C THR A 132 8.34 7.82 -16.35
N ALA A 133 7.03 7.75 -16.61
CA ALA A 133 6.13 6.81 -15.94
C ALA A 133 6.44 5.35 -16.33
N LEU A 134 6.78 5.08 -17.59
CA LEU A 134 7.21 3.76 -18.03
C LEU A 134 8.53 3.35 -17.37
N ALA A 135 9.49 4.25 -17.30
CA ALA A 135 10.76 4.00 -16.61
C ALA A 135 10.55 3.69 -15.11
N ALA A 136 9.59 4.37 -14.46
CA ALA A 136 9.21 4.09 -13.09
C ALA A 136 8.59 2.69 -12.96
N ILE A 137 7.70 2.28 -13.86
CA ILE A 137 7.11 0.93 -13.87
C ILE A 137 8.20 -0.14 -14.04
N ASP A 138 9.10 0.05 -15.02
CA ASP A 138 10.22 -0.88 -15.27
C ASP A 138 11.19 -0.96 -14.07
N PHE A 139 11.33 0.13 -13.31
CA PHE A 139 12.11 0.13 -12.07
C PHE A 139 11.42 -0.62 -10.93
N LEU A 140 10.11 -0.54 -10.83
CA LEU A 140 9.32 -1.08 -9.72
C LEU A 140 8.89 -2.55 -9.92
N THR A 141 9.00 -3.09 -11.15
CA THR A 141 8.67 -4.50 -11.46
C THR A 141 9.91 -5.32 -11.76
N VAL A 142 9.84 -6.64 -11.56
CA VAL A 142 10.93 -7.57 -11.94
C VAL A 142 10.84 -7.91 -13.43
N ARG A 143 9.63 -8.17 -13.90
CA ARG A 143 9.35 -8.47 -15.30
C ARG A 143 8.37 -7.43 -15.82
N ARG A 144 8.59 -7.02 -17.06
CA ARG A 144 7.62 -6.14 -17.71
C ARG A 144 6.25 -6.82 -17.73
N PRO A 145 5.20 -6.21 -17.18
CA PRO A 145 3.83 -6.72 -17.26
C PRO A 145 3.35 -6.78 -18.72
N ASP A 146 2.22 -7.45 -18.96
CA ASP A 146 1.58 -7.39 -20.28
C ASP A 146 1.18 -5.95 -20.66
N ASP A 147 1.01 -5.71 -21.97
CA ASP A 147 0.77 -4.37 -22.49
C ASP A 147 -0.52 -3.72 -21.93
N ALA A 148 -1.55 -4.50 -21.63
CA ALA A 148 -2.79 -3.98 -21.04
C ALA A 148 -2.55 -3.51 -19.60
N THR A 149 -1.79 -4.28 -18.82
CA THR A 149 -1.40 -3.91 -17.47
C THR A 149 -0.47 -2.69 -17.46
N VAL A 150 0.52 -2.64 -18.37
CA VAL A 150 1.39 -1.46 -18.52
C VAL A 150 0.58 -0.22 -18.85
N GLU A 151 -0.35 -0.32 -19.80
CA GLU A 151 -1.20 0.80 -20.18
C GLU A 151 -2.09 1.28 -19.02
N GLN A 152 -2.64 0.35 -18.23
CA GLN A 152 -3.40 0.69 -17.03
C GLN A 152 -2.54 1.45 -16.01
N LEU A 153 -1.33 0.95 -15.71
CA LEU A 153 -0.42 1.58 -14.75
C LEU A 153 -0.01 2.99 -15.21
N LEU A 154 0.25 3.16 -16.52
CA LEU A 154 0.55 4.47 -17.11
C LEU A 154 -0.63 5.44 -16.96
N GLN A 155 -1.85 5.00 -17.29
CA GLN A 155 -3.05 5.82 -17.14
C GLN A 155 -3.24 6.26 -15.68
N ASP A 156 -3.10 5.33 -14.72
CA ASP A 156 -3.27 5.62 -13.30
C ASP A 156 -2.24 6.63 -12.80
N SER A 157 -0.98 6.44 -13.12
CA SER A 157 0.10 7.30 -12.63
C SER A 157 0.09 8.69 -13.29
N LEU A 158 -0.24 8.76 -14.58
CA LEU A 158 -0.34 10.03 -15.30
C LEU A 158 -1.57 10.85 -14.89
N ALA A 159 -2.68 10.19 -14.51
CA ALA A 159 -3.92 10.84 -14.08
C ALA A 159 -3.83 11.47 -12.68
N GLY A 160 -2.82 11.16 -11.89
CA GLY A 160 -2.62 11.76 -10.58
C GLY A 160 -2.57 13.29 -10.64
N SER A 161 -3.20 13.97 -9.68
CA SER A 161 -3.16 15.43 -9.63
C SER A 161 -1.73 15.95 -9.42
N PRO A 162 -1.40 17.15 -9.92
CA PRO A 162 -0.08 17.74 -9.70
C PRO A 162 0.31 17.82 -8.21
N ALA A 163 -0.66 18.12 -7.34
CA ALA A 163 -0.44 18.18 -5.89
C ALA A 163 -0.11 16.79 -5.30
N ALA A 164 -0.86 15.75 -5.67
CA ALA A 164 -0.63 14.37 -5.20
C ALA A 164 0.72 13.81 -5.68
N LYS A 165 1.06 14.05 -6.96
CA LYS A 165 2.35 13.62 -7.53
C LYS A 165 3.52 14.22 -6.77
N ARG A 166 3.44 15.51 -6.42
CA ARG A 166 4.53 16.24 -5.74
C ARG A 166 4.59 15.95 -4.24
N ALA A 167 3.45 15.69 -3.61
CA ALA A 167 3.37 15.60 -2.14
C ALA A 167 4.18 14.44 -1.56
N TRP A 168 4.19 13.28 -2.22
CA TRP A 168 4.98 12.15 -1.73
C TRP A 168 6.48 12.48 -1.69
N PRO A 169 7.15 12.84 -2.82
CA PRO A 169 8.60 13.09 -2.82
C PRO A 169 9.03 14.39 -2.16
N THR A 170 8.11 15.22 -1.64
CA THR A 170 8.47 16.49 -0.98
C THR A 170 7.99 16.60 0.46
N ILE A 171 6.96 15.85 0.87
CA ILE A 171 6.33 15.96 2.19
C ILE A 171 6.19 14.58 2.83
N ALA A 172 5.26 13.75 2.35
CA ALA A 172 4.78 12.58 3.07
C ALA A 172 5.85 11.48 3.26
N ALA A 173 6.79 11.33 2.30
CA ALA A 173 7.89 10.39 2.43
C ALA A 173 8.86 10.74 3.57
N TYR A 174 8.94 12.02 3.93
CA TYR A 174 9.83 12.54 4.97
C TYR A 174 9.18 12.69 6.34
N GLU A 175 7.90 12.44 6.46
CA GLU A 175 7.23 12.43 7.77
C GLU A 175 7.69 11.26 8.61
N ASP A 176 8.06 11.53 9.86
CA ASP A 176 8.48 10.53 10.83
C ASP A 176 7.27 10.05 11.65
N ILE A 177 6.94 8.77 11.51
CA ILE A 177 5.90 8.10 12.31
C ILE A 177 6.49 6.98 13.18
N SER A 178 7.82 6.87 13.27
CA SER A 178 8.52 5.77 13.94
C SER A 178 8.15 5.63 15.42
N SER A 179 7.95 6.75 16.12
CA SER A 179 7.50 6.75 17.52
C SER A 179 6.05 6.30 17.71
N GLN A 180 5.23 6.31 16.64
CA GLN A 180 3.81 5.97 16.71
C GLN A 180 3.56 4.51 16.37
N VAL A 181 4.32 3.92 15.44
CA VAL A 181 4.10 2.54 14.97
C VAL A 181 4.28 1.48 16.04
N ASN A 182 5.02 1.78 17.12
CA ASN A 182 5.11 0.92 18.31
C ASN A 182 3.75 0.68 18.99
N ASN A 183 2.75 1.54 18.72
CA ASN A 183 1.39 1.39 19.23
C ASN A 183 0.55 0.39 18.43
N ILE A 184 1.02 -0.10 17.29
CA ILE A 184 0.30 -1.11 16.50
C ILE A 184 0.21 -2.39 17.32
N ALA A 185 -1.03 -2.75 17.71
CA ALA A 185 -1.28 -3.88 18.60
C ALA A 185 -1.77 -5.12 17.85
N VAL A 186 -2.27 -4.96 16.62
CA VAL A 186 -2.82 -6.05 15.83
C VAL A 186 -1.73 -6.90 15.18
N PRO A 187 -1.98 -8.20 14.92
CA PRO A 187 -1.10 -9.02 14.12
C PRO A 187 -0.81 -8.38 12.77
N THR A 188 0.46 -8.36 12.37
CA THR A 188 0.91 -7.68 11.16
C THR A 188 1.70 -8.63 10.27
N LEU A 189 1.35 -8.68 8.98
CA LEU A 189 2.10 -9.37 7.94
C LEU A 189 2.82 -8.35 7.06
N LEU A 190 4.15 -8.46 6.95
CA LEU A 190 4.94 -7.76 5.94
C LEU A 190 5.20 -8.72 4.77
N LEU A 191 4.85 -8.31 3.55
CA LEU A 191 5.23 -8.99 2.32
C LEU A 191 6.19 -8.11 1.54
N VAL A 192 7.32 -8.65 1.13
CA VAL A 192 8.36 -7.91 0.40
C VAL A 192 8.86 -8.76 -0.75
N GLY A 193 9.07 -8.18 -1.91
CA GLY A 193 9.69 -8.86 -3.03
C GLY A 193 11.20 -9.01 -2.81
N ASP A 194 11.76 -10.17 -3.18
CA ASP A 194 13.21 -10.44 -3.05
C ASP A 194 14.07 -9.55 -3.95
N GLN A 195 13.46 -8.94 -4.97
CA GLN A 195 14.10 -8.04 -5.93
C GLN A 195 13.56 -6.60 -5.86
N ASP A 196 12.93 -6.23 -4.75
CA ASP A 196 12.47 -4.86 -4.52
C ASP A 196 13.66 -3.89 -4.42
N ARG A 197 13.74 -2.98 -5.39
CA ARG A 197 14.80 -1.95 -5.48
C ARG A 197 14.43 -0.65 -4.77
N GLN A 198 13.13 -0.43 -4.52
CA GLN A 198 12.62 0.77 -3.89
C GLN A 198 12.69 0.68 -2.36
N ASP A 199 12.11 -0.38 -1.80
CA ASP A 199 12.02 -0.63 -0.36
C ASP A 199 12.52 -2.07 -0.04
N PRO A 200 13.84 -2.34 -0.21
CA PRO A 200 14.40 -3.70 -0.20
C PRO A 200 14.23 -4.41 1.13
N VAL A 201 14.30 -5.74 1.09
CA VAL A 201 14.17 -6.63 2.26
C VAL A 201 15.02 -6.16 3.44
N GLN A 202 16.27 -5.74 3.19
CA GLN A 202 17.18 -5.27 4.23
C GLN A 202 16.67 -4.01 4.94
N LEU A 203 16.01 -3.10 4.22
CA LEU A 203 15.39 -1.92 4.80
C LEU A 203 14.23 -2.32 5.72
N GLN A 204 13.38 -3.22 5.25
CA GLN A 204 12.24 -3.71 6.03
C GLN A 204 12.68 -4.44 7.31
N GLN A 205 13.73 -5.26 7.22
CA GLN A 205 14.32 -5.96 8.37
C GLN A 205 14.96 -5.01 9.38
N ARG A 206 15.53 -3.90 8.93
CA ARG A 206 16.20 -2.93 9.78
C ARG A 206 15.24 -1.93 10.42
N GLU A 207 14.18 -1.52 9.72
CA GLU A 207 13.35 -0.38 10.10
C GLU A 207 11.91 -0.77 10.42
N THR A 208 11.16 -1.37 9.49
CA THR A 208 9.72 -1.61 9.67
C THR A 208 9.44 -2.79 10.59
N LEU A 209 10.08 -3.92 10.35
CA LEU A 209 9.84 -5.15 11.10
C LEU A 209 10.09 -4.98 12.62
N PRO A 210 11.21 -4.41 13.09
CA PRO A 210 11.45 -4.25 14.51
C PRO A 210 10.58 -3.18 15.17
N SER A 211 9.97 -2.29 14.38
CA SER A 211 9.10 -1.21 14.89
C SER A 211 7.69 -1.68 15.22
N ILE A 212 7.28 -2.88 14.81
CA ILE A 212 5.93 -3.43 15.01
C ILE A 212 6.02 -4.77 15.75
N ALA A 213 5.65 -4.78 17.03
CA ALA A 213 5.88 -5.91 17.92
C ALA A 213 5.30 -7.26 17.44
N ASN A 214 4.13 -7.23 16.80
CA ASN A 214 3.42 -8.43 16.32
C ASN A 214 3.59 -8.65 14.81
N ALA A 215 4.67 -8.15 14.22
CA ALA A 215 4.94 -8.29 12.80
C ALA A 215 5.70 -9.57 12.47
N ARG A 216 5.39 -10.15 11.31
CA ARG A 216 6.18 -11.18 10.67
C ARG A 216 6.46 -10.78 9.23
N LEU A 217 7.63 -11.16 8.73
CA LEU A 217 8.06 -10.90 7.37
C LEU A 217 7.98 -12.19 6.54
N GLU A 218 7.37 -12.10 5.36
CA GLU A 218 7.45 -13.09 4.30
C GLU A 218 8.08 -12.46 3.05
N ILE A 219 9.02 -13.14 2.43
CA ILE A 219 9.72 -12.68 1.23
C ILE A 219 9.15 -13.44 0.03
N LEU A 220 8.70 -12.72 -0.97
CA LEU A 220 8.15 -13.30 -2.20
C LEU A 220 9.25 -13.41 -3.25
N PRO A 221 9.53 -14.62 -3.78
CA PRO A 221 10.54 -14.81 -4.81
C PRO A 221 10.09 -14.21 -6.15
N ASP A 222 11.05 -13.83 -6.98
CA ASP A 222 10.83 -13.25 -8.32
C ASP A 222 9.84 -12.07 -8.30
N CYS A 223 9.97 -11.20 -7.32
CA CYS A 223 9.02 -10.13 -7.05
C CYS A 223 9.76 -8.81 -6.76
N GLY A 224 9.33 -7.74 -7.40
CA GLY A 224 9.79 -6.38 -7.16
C GLY A 224 8.90 -5.62 -6.18
N HIS A 225 8.86 -4.30 -6.36
CA HIS A 225 8.08 -3.42 -5.52
C HIS A 225 6.57 -3.53 -5.77
N LEU A 226 6.15 -3.71 -7.05
CA LEU A 226 4.73 -3.81 -7.41
C LEU A 226 4.20 -5.23 -7.20
N ILE A 227 4.20 -5.70 -5.94
CA ILE A 227 3.76 -7.05 -5.54
C ILE A 227 2.40 -7.44 -6.14
N PRO A 228 1.34 -6.57 -6.15
CA PRO A 228 0.05 -6.91 -6.74
C PRO A 228 0.09 -7.17 -8.25
N ILE A 229 1.14 -6.74 -8.91
CA ILE A 229 1.36 -6.89 -10.36
C ILE A 229 2.29 -8.08 -10.63
N ASP A 230 3.45 -8.14 -9.95
CA ASP A 230 4.44 -9.19 -10.15
C ASP A 230 3.97 -10.58 -9.67
N GLN A 231 3.34 -10.62 -8.49
CA GLN A 231 3.00 -11.88 -7.79
C GLN A 231 1.59 -11.87 -7.17
N PRO A 232 0.51 -11.56 -7.93
CA PRO A 232 -0.85 -11.44 -7.37
C PRO A 232 -1.34 -12.73 -6.69
N ALA A 233 -1.00 -13.91 -7.23
CA ALA A 233 -1.41 -15.20 -6.68
C ALA A 233 -0.66 -15.54 -5.38
N ALA A 234 0.65 -15.31 -5.32
CA ALA A 234 1.44 -15.52 -4.12
C ALA A 234 1.00 -14.57 -3.00
N MET A 235 0.78 -13.29 -3.33
CA MET A 235 0.22 -12.31 -2.41
C MET A 235 -1.13 -12.75 -1.84
N ALA A 236 -2.09 -13.11 -2.70
CA ALA A 236 -3.42 -13.53 -2.27
C ALA A 236 -3.35 -14.77 -1.36
N THR A 237 -2.47 -15.72 -1.68
CA THR A 237 -2.24 -16.93 -0.87
C THR A 237 -1.66 -16.57 0.50
N ALA A 238 -0.64 -15.71 0.56
CA ALA A 238 -0.02 -15.29 1.82
C ALA A 238 -1.03 -14.56 2.72
N VAL A 239 -1.81 -13.62 2.16
CA VAL A 239 -2.86 -12.89 2.89
C VAL A 239 -3.92 -13.85 3.42
N ALA A 240 -4.47 -14.74 2.59
CA ALA A 240 -5.48 -15.70 3.01
C ALA A 240 -4.97 -16.65 4.10
N SER A 241 -3.74 -17.17 3.97
CA SER A 241 -3.09 -18.03 4.96
C SER A 241 -2.85 -17.31 6.28
N PHE A 242 -2.40 -16.06 6.22
CA PHE A 242 -2.23 -15.23 7.40
C PHE A 242 -3.52 -15.06 8.17
N LEU A 243 -4.59 -14.64 7.51
CA LEU A 243 -5.89 -14.40 8.15
C LEU A 243 -6.50 -15.70 8.70
N HIS A 244 -6.37 -16.82 7.97
CA HIS A 244 -6.80 -18.12 8.46
C HIS A 244 -6.06 -18.53 9.75
N SER A 245 -4.75 -18.27 9.82
CA SER A 245 -3.95 -18.58 11.02
C SER A 245 -4.36 -17.79 12.25
N LEU A 246 -4.90 -16.58 12.08
CA LEU A 246 -5.39 -15.76 13.19
C LEU A 246 -6.69 -16.30 13.77
N ARG A 247 -7.60 -16.75 12.92
CA ARG A 247 -8.89 -17.36 13.35
C ARG A 247 -8.69 -18.62 14.18
N ASN A 248 -7.71 -19.45 13.80
CA ASN A 248 -7.42 -20.69 14.52
C ASN A 248 -6.71 -20.51 15.87
N ARG A 249 -6.19 -19.31 16.16
CA ARG A 249 -5.57 -18.97 17.47
C ARG A 249 -6.58 -18.39 18.45
N GLY A 250 -7.75 -17.99 18.00
CA GLY A 250 -8.82 -17.41 18.83
C GLY A 250 -9.92 -18.40 19.25
N SER A 251 -9.84 -19.63 18.74
CA SER A 251 -10.69 -20.77 19.13
C SER A 251 -9.93 -21.70 20.07
#